data_e47400e0c873d471aa5fb2a1c4b5cb95
#
_entry.id   e47400e0c873d471aa5fb2a1c4b5cb95
#
_cell.length_a   1.000
_cell.length_b   1.000
_cell.length_c   1.000
_cell.angle_alpha   90.00
_cell.angle_beta   90.00
_cell.angle_gamma   90.00
#
_symmetry.space_group_name_H-M   'P 1'
#
loop_
_entity.id
_entity.type
_entity.pdbx_description
1 polymer ?
#
loop_
_entity_poly.entity_id
_entity_poly.type
_entity_poly.pdbx_seq_one_letter_code
_entity_poly.pdbx_strand_id
1 'polypeptide(L)'
;MSSGSEAPTSGEYIQHHLQNLTFGQHADGSWGIAHGASEAAEMGFWAFHVDTLVWSLLLGFSFFFMFRSVAKKANSGVPSHFQAMIESIIEFVDTSVKDSFHGTSRLIAPLALTLFVWIFFMNLMDLIPVDWLPFVATGAGVPYQKVVPTTDVNATMGMAIAVFVLIIFYSIRAKGVKGFLSELVFNPLNPEQLGMPKVVWPLVMAFNFLLEIVSLLAKPVSLGLRLFGNMYAGELIFILIALIFTAGSGFIGAGLSSLFGEHIPAWFWIMATAAVFVTLWMNMKGKLDNKKTLWFLLAELFLVGGLAFVGGQLMHFGWAVFHILIITLQAFIFMMLSIVYLSMAQSHH
;
A
#
# COMPACT_ATOMS: atom_id res chain seq x y z
N MET A 1 16.12 -23.76 -27.49
CA MET A 1 16.12 -24.94 -26.60
C MET A 1 14.97 -24.70 -25.63
N SER A 2 13.92 -25.50 -25.70
CA SER A 2 12.68 -25.39 -24.96
C SER A 2 12.92 -25.73 -23.49
N SER A 3 13.02 -24.73 -22.62
CA SER A 3 12.81 -24.94 -21.20
C SER A 3 11.30 -25.14 -21.00
N GLY A 4 10.94 -26.34 -20.54
CA GLY A 4 9.54 -26.65 -20.22
C GLY A 4 9.00 -25.59 -19.25
N SER A 5 7.82 -25.08 -19.58
CA SER A 5 7.08 -24.15 -18.74
C SER A 5 6.50 -24.94 -17.55
N GLU A 6 7.31 -25.19 -16.55
CA GLU A 6 6.77 -25.52 -15.22
C GLU A 6 6.02 -24.28 -14.72
N ALA A 7 4.81 -24.49 -14.21
CA ALA A 7 4.05 -23.41 -13.61
C ALA A 7 4.89 -22.80 -12.46
N PRO A 8 4.96 -21.46 -12.32
CA PRO A 8 5.78 -20.81 -11.31
C PRO A 8 5.37 -21.30 -9.91
N THR A 9 6.35 -21.55 -9.08
CA THR A 9 6.10 -21.89 -7.67
C THR A 9 5.43 -20.69 -6.97
N SER A 10 4.71 -20.92 -5.88
CA SER A 10 4.06 -19.85 -5.12
C SER A 10 5.04 -18.77 -4.67
N GLY A 11 6.27 -19.16 -4.32
CA GLY A 11 7.33 -18.22 -3.97
C GLY A 11 7.75 -17.35 -5.14
N GLU A 12 7.93 -17.92 -6.32
CA GLU A 12 8.26 -17.19 -7.56
C GLU A 12 7.12 -16.25 -7.98
N TYR A 13 5.87 -16.70 -7.85
CA TYR A 13 4.70 -15.85 -8.12
C TYR A 13 4.67 -14.63 -7.19
N ILE A 14 4.83 -14.82 -5.89
CA ILE A 14 4.88 -13.72 -4.91
C ILE A 14 6.04 -12.78 -5.23
N GLN A 15 7.24 -13.33 -5.47
CA GLN A 15 8.43 -12.54 -5.75
C GLN A 15 8.27 -11.72 -7.04
N HIS A 16 7.67 -12.29 -8.08
CA HIS A 16 7.42 -11.60 -9.35
C HIS A 16 6.50 -10.38 -9.17
N HIS A 17 5.45 -10.50 -8.36
CA HIS A 17 4.49 -9.39 -8.14
C HIS A 17 5.01 -8.31 -7.18
N LEU A 18 5.96 -8.65 -6.29
CA LEU A 18 6.55 -7.70 -5.35
C LEU A 18 7.82 -7.02 -5.87
N GLN A 19 8.31 -7.43 -7.04
CA GLN A 19 9.52 -6.85 -7.63
C GLN A 19 9.21 -5.55 -8.36
N ASN A 20 9.97 -4.49 -8.05
CA ASN A 20 9.89 -3.21 -8.73
C ASN A 20 10.74 -3.20 -10.00
N LEU A 21 10.33 -2.41 -10.99
CA LEU A 21 11.14 -2.12 -12.18
C LEU A 21 12.27 -1.17 -11.80
N THR A 22 13.42 -1.71 -11.48
CA THR A 22 14.58 -0.96 -11.00
C THR A 22 15.47 -0.55 -12.15
N PHE A 23 15.81 0.74 -12.26
CA PHE A 23 16.80 1.30 -13.16
C PHE A 23 17.99 1.80 -12.36
N GLY A 24 19.19 1.39 -12.73
CA GLY A 24 20.40 1.76 -12.00
C GLY A 24 21.67 1.44 -12.77
N GLN A 25 22.80 1.52 -12.09
CA GLN A 25 24.10 1.18 -12.65
C GLN A 25 24.42 -0.28 -12.36
N HIS A 26 24.64 -1.08 -13.41
CA HIS A 26 25.10 -2.46 -13.32
C HIS A 26 26.55 -2.55 -12.82
N ALA A 27 26.98 -3.73 -12.40
CA ALA A 27 28.34 -3.97 -11.92
C ALA A 27 29.43 -3.69 -12.97
N ASP A 28 29.08 -3.77 -14.26
CA ASP A 28 29.96 -3.43 -15.39
C ASP A 28 30.08 -1.91 -15.69
N GLY A 29 29.35 -1.09 -14.92
CA GLY A 29 29.30 0.36 -15.07
C GLY A 29 28.28 0.88 -16.09
N SER A 30 27.58 0.00 -16.82
CA SER A 30 26.50 0.40 -17.72
C SER A 30 25.23 0.78 -16.96
N TRP A 31 24.41 1.67 -17.54
CA TRP A 31 23.12 2.05 -16.98
C TRP A 31 22.00 1.27 -17.69
N GLY A 32 21.13 0.64 -16.92
CA GLY A 32 20.05 -0.16 -17.48
C GLY A 32 18.98 -0.57 -16.46
N ILE A 33 18.00 -1.31 -16.95
CA ILE A 33 16.95 -1.90 -16.13
C ILE A 33 17.44 -3.25 -15.60
N ALA A 34 17.24 -3.53 -14.32
CA ALA A 34 17.56 -4.81 -13.71
C ALA A 34 16.70 -5.93 -14.28
N HIS A 35 17.31 -7.06 -14.61
CA HIS A 35 16.64 -8.25 -15.14
C HIS A 35 16.14 -9.19 -14.02
N GLY A 36 16.47 -8.91 -12.77
CA GLY A 36 16.05 -9.71 -11.61
C GLY A 36 16.31 -9.04 -10.27
N ALA A 37 15.76 -9.63 -9.20
CA ALA A 37 15.88 -9.08 -7.85
C ALA A 37 17.33 -9.03 -7.34
N SER A 38 18.16 -10.01 -7.70
CA SER A 38 19.59 -10.05 -7.35
C SER A 38 20.36 -8.88 -7.97
N GLU A 39 20.13 -8.64 -9.25
CA GLU A 39 20.77 -7.56 -9.99
C GLU A 39 20.31 -6.18 -9.48
N ALA A 40 19.02 -6.03 -9.20
CA ALA A 40 18.47 -4.81 -8.60
C ALA A 40 19.11 -4.50 -7.23
N ALA A 41 19.40 -5.53 -6.41
CA ALA A 41 20.08 -5.37 -5.12
C ALA A 41 21.54 -4.94 -5.26
N GLU A 42 22.23 -5.34 -6.35
CA GLU A 42 23.63 -4.98 -6.63
C GLU A 42 23.79 -3.54 -7.16
N MET A 43 22.72 -2.92 -7.71
CA MET A 43 22.74 -1.56 -8.24
C MET A 43 22.96 -0.47 -7.18
N GLY A 44 22.79 -0.78 -5.91
CA GLY A 44 23.12 0.09 -4.78
C GLY A 44 22.21 1.32 -4.63
N PHE A 45 22.76 2.40 -4.05
CA PHE A 45 21.97 3.58 -3.64
C PHE A 45 21.40 4.40 -4.82
N TRP A 46 22.06 4.43 -5.96
CA TRP A 46 21.66 5.22 -7.13
C TRP A 46 20.68 4.50 -8.05
N ALA A 47 19.97 3.52 -7.54
CA ALA A 47 18.91 2.83 -8.25
C ALA A 47 17.56 3.52 -8.03
N PHE A 48 16.73 3.56 -9.08
CA PHE A 48 15.40 4.18 -9.08
C PHE A 48 14.33 3.15 -9.44
N HIS A 49 13.23 3.13 -8.70
CA HIS A 49 12.04 2.36 -9.04
C HIS A 49 11.21 3.15 -10.07
N VAL A 50 11.40 2.82 -11.34
CA VAL A 50 10.79 3.55 -12.46
C VAL A 50 9.28 3.42 -12.47
N ASP A 51 8.77 2.23 -12.20
CA ASP A 51 7.33 1.93 -12.08
C ASP A 51 6.67 2.80 -11.00
N THR A 52 7.24 2.85 -9.80
CA THR A 52 6.76 3.68 -8.70
C THR A 52 6.70 5.16 -9.09
N LEU A 53 7.77 5.68 -9.72
CA LEU A 53 7.81 7.07 -10.16
C LEU A 53 6.79 7.37 -11.25
N VAL A 54 6.70 6.51 -12.27
CA VAL A 54 5.77 6.69 -13.40
C VAL A 54 4.33 6.68 -12.92
N TRP A 55 3.93 5.68 -12.11
CA TRP A 55 2.57 5.60 -11.60
C TRP A 55 2.24 6.76 -10.65
N SER A 56 3.16 7.10 -9.74
CA SER A 56 2.95 8.24 -8.82
C SER A 56 2.75 9.55 -9.57
N LEU A 57 3.60 9.85 -10.57
CA LEU A 57 3.49 11.08 -11.37
C LEU A 57 2.23 11.06 -12.24
N LEU A 58 1.90 9.95 -12.89
CA LEU A 58 0.72 9.81 -13.73
C LEU A 58 -0.56 10.08 -12.92
N LEU A 59 -0.65 9.52 -11.72
CA LEU A 59 -1.81 9.74 -10.82
C LEU A 59 -1.84 11.16 -10.29
N GLY A 60 -0.69 11.75 -9.94
CA GLY A 60 -0.59 13.15 -9.53
C GLY A 60 -1.02 14.13 -10.64
N PHE A 61 -0.57 13.92 -11.87
CA PHE A 61 -1.02 14.72 -12.99
C PHE A 61 -2.50 14.50 -13.34
N SER A 62 -2.96 13.24 -13.27
CA SER A 62 -4.37 12.90 -13.50
C SER A 62 -5.28 13.68 -12.56
N PHE A 63 -5.00 13.63 -11.26
CA PHE A 63 -5.73 14.40 -10.26
C PHE A 63 -5.66 15.90 -10.53
N PHE A 64 -4.47 16.43 -10.80
CA PHE A 64 -4.29 17.86 -11.09
C PHE A 64 -5.12 18.32 -12.28
N PHE A 65 -5.07 17.61 -13.41
CA PHE A 65 -5.84 17.95 -14.59
C PHE A 65 -7.34 17.80 -14.37
N MET A 66 -7.76 16.78 -13.61
CA MET A 66 -9.16 16.57 -13.25
C MET A 66 -9.70 17.75 -12.44
N PHE A 67 -9.05 18.15 -11.37
CA PHE A 67 -9.45 19.27 -10.52
C PHE A 67 -9.40 20.59 -11.29
N ARG A 68 -8.35 20.83 -12.07
CA ARG A 68 -8.23 22.01 -12.93
C ARG A 68 -9.36 22.10 -13.97
N SER A 69 -9.74 20.96 -14.57
CA SER A 69 -10.83 20.92 -15.55
C SER A 69 -12.16 21.34 -14.94
N VAL A 70 -12.45 20.87 -13.73
CA VAL A 70 -13.67 21.26 -13.01
C VAL A 70 -13.59 22.70 -12.56
N ALA A 71 -12.47 23.15 -11.98
CA ALA A 71 -12.30 24.54 -11.54
C ALA A 71 -12.50 25.56 -12.67
N LYS A 72 -12.08 25.23 -13.90
CA LYS A 72 -12.29 26.11 -15.08
C LYS A 72 -13.75 26.20 -15.53
N LYS A 73 -14.58 25.19 -15.23
CA LYS A 73 -15.98 25.10 -15.65
C LYS A 73 -16.95 25.34 -14.49
N ALA A 74 -16.42 25.57 -13.28
CA ALA A 74 -17.24 25.82 -12.11
C ALA A 74 -18.12 27.02 -12.30
N ASN A 75 -19.40 26.90 -11.97
CA ASN A 75 -20.39 27.94 -12.01
C ASN A 75 -21.14 28.03 -10.67
N SER A 76 -21.77 29.17 -10.41
CA SER A 76 -22.55 29.39 -9.19
C SER A 76 -23.98 28.86 -9.25
N GLY A 77 -24.37 28.22 -10.36
CA GLY A 77 -25.66 27.56 -10.53
C GLY A 77 -25.67 26.15 -9.93
N VAL A 78 -26.63 25.31 -10.37
CA VAL A 78 -26.71 23.92 -9.94
C VAL A 78 -25.45 23.16 -10.44
N PRO A 79 -24.60 22.63 -9.55
CA PRO A 79 -23.39 21.95 -9.97
C PRO A 79 -23.70 20.60 -10.65
N SER A 80 -22.88 20.20 -11.60
CA SER A 80 -22.92 18.84 -12.13
C SER A 80 -22.51 17.83 -11.04
N HIS A 81 -22.93 16.57 -11.17
CA HIS A 81 -22.56 15.52 -10.20
C HIS A 81 -21.04 15.43 -9.96
N PHE A 82 -20.26 15.59 -11.02
CA PHE A 82 -18.80 15.55 -10.94
C PHE A 82 -18.22 16.78 -10.24
N GLN A 83 -18.78 17.97 -10.50
CA GLN A 83 -18.41 19.20 -9.80
C GLN A 83 -18.76 19.10 -8.31
N ALA A 84 -19.98 18.64 -7.98
CA ALA A 84 -20.43 18.45 -6.60
C ALA A 84 -19.52 17.46 -5.82
N MET A 85 -19.08 16.38 -6.45
CA MET A 85 -18.14 15.44 -5.85
C MET A 85 -16.80 16.11 -5.50
N ILE A 86 -16.23 16.89 -6.42
CA ILE A 86 -14.95 17.57 -6.18
C ILE A 86 -15.12 18.66 -5.10
N GLU A 87 -16.19 19.43 -5.16
CA GLU A 87 -16.51 20.44 -4.14
C GLU A 87 -16.65 19.81 -2.75
N SER A 88 -17.33 18.67 -2.64
CA SER A 88 -17.45 17.92 -1.36
C SER A 88 -16.09 17.45 -0.82
N ILE A 89 -15.16 17.02 -1.68
CA ILE A 89 -13.81 16.65 -1.27
C ILE A 89 -13.06 17.88 -0.76
N ILE A 90 -13.14 19.00 -1.46
CA ILE A 90 -12.49 20.25 -1.05
C ILE A 90 -13.05 20.74 0.28
N GLU A 91 -14.38 20.73 0.44
CA GLU A 91 -15.06 21.13 1.68
C GLU A 91 -14.68 20.24 2.86
N PHE A 92 -14.65 18.93 2.64
CA PHE A 92 -14.20 17.96 3.65
C PHE A 92 -12.76 18.24 4.13
N VAL A 93 -11.84 18.49 3.19
CA VAL A 93 -10.45 18.79 3.53
C VAL A 93 -10.33 20.16 4.19
N ASP A 94 -11.01 21.18 3.68
CA ASP A 94 -10.98 22.55 4.24
C ASP A 94 -11.52 22.59 5.67
N THR A 95 -12.62 21.88 5.94
CA THR A 95 -13.17 21.72 7.30
C THR A 95 -12.18 21.02 8.21
N SER A 96 -11.59 19.90 7.76
CA SER A 96 -10.58 19.15 8.53
C SER A 96 -9.36 20.03 8.87
N VAL A 97 -8.93 20.87 7.93
CA VAL A 97 -7.84 21.82 8.15
C VAL A 97 -8.24 22.88 9.17
N LYS A 98 -9.43 23.49 9.06
CA LYS A 98 -9.91 24.52 9.99
C LYS A 98 -10.05 24.01 11.40
N ASP A 99 -10.51 22.76 11.57
CA ASP A 99 -10.67 22.13 12.89
C ASP A 99 -9.34 21.81 13.57
N SER A 100 -8.28 21.56 12.78
CA SER A 100 -6.98 21.10 13.31
C SER A 100 -5.90 22.18 13.28
N PHE A 101 -6.06 23.22 12.48
CA PHE A 101 -5.07 24.27 12.28
C PHE A 101 -5.64 25.66 12.62
N HIS A 102 -5.17 26.25 13.70
CA HIS A 102 -5.65 27.55 14.20
C HIS A 102 -4.80 28.74 13.70
N GLY A 103 -3.85 28.51 12.82
CA GLY A 103 -2.97 29.55 12.26
C GLY A 103 -3.47 30.10 10.91
N THR A 104 -2.79 31.14 10.43
CA THR A 104 -3.06 31.75 9.10
C THR A 104 -2.00 31.31 8.10
N SER A 105 -2.23 30.20 7.39
CA SER A 105 -1.32 29.76 6.32
C SER A 105 -2.10 29.42 5.07
N ARG A 106 -1.76 30.09 3.97
CA ARG A 106 -2.36 29.83 2.63
C ARG A 106 -1.90 28.51 2.01
N LEU A 107 -0.84 27.92 2.54
CA LEU A 107 -0.25 26.68 1.99
C LEU A 107 -0.88 25.40 2.53
N ILE A 108 -1.37 25.41 3.78
CA ILE A 108 -1.76 24.18 4.48
C ILE A 108 -2.97 23.51 3.84
N ALA A 109 -4.02 24.27 3.49
CA ALA A 109 -5.20 23.68 2.85
C ALA A 109 -4.91 23.08 1.47
N PRO A 110 -4.20 23.76 0.53
CA PRO A 110 -3.77 23.14 -0.72
C PRO A 110 -2.84 21.93 -0.53
N LEU A 111 -1.93 21.97 0.43
CA LEU A 111 -1.03 20.85 0.74
C LEU A 111 -1.83 19.65 1.25
N ALA A 112 -2.75 19.87 2.19
CA ALA A 112 -3.63 18.85 2.73
C ALA A 112 -4.46 18.18 1.63
N LEU A 113 -5.08 18.99 0.76
CA LEU A 113 -5.84 18.49 -0.38
C LEU A 113 -4.95 17.65 -1.32
N THR A 114 -3.75 18.12 -1.63
CA THR A 114 -2.81 17.40 -2.48
C THR A 114 -2.41 16.07 -1.87
N LEU A 115 -2.02 16.04 -0.59
CA LEU A 115 -1.65 14.82 0.11
C LEU A 115 -2.81 13.83 0.16
N PHE A 116 -4.01 14.30 0.53
CA PHE A 116 -5.18 13.44 0.63
C PHE A 116 -5.53 12.79 -0.70
N VAL A 117 -5.73 13.59 -1.75
CA VAL A 117 -6.19 13.09 -3.05
C VAL A 117 -5.12 12.28 -3.77
N TRP A 118 -3.85 12.71 -3.71
CA TRP A 118 -2.77 11.98 -4.36
C TRP A 118 -2.53 10.61 -3.72
N ILE A 119 -2.44 10.56 -2.38
CA ILE A 119 -2.30 9.28 -1.66
C ILE A 119 -3.53 8.41 -1.88
N PHE A 120 -4.73 8.98 -1.85
CA PHE A 120 -5.96 8.25 -2.14
C PHE A 120 -5.93 7.59 -3.51
N PHE A 121 -5.51 8.30 -4.56
CA PHE A 121 -5.39 7.73 -5.91
C PHE A 121 -4.29 6.67 -6.00
N MET A 122 -3.13 6.88 -5.37
CA MET A 122 -2.09 5.86 -5.34
C MET A 122 -2.56 4.58 -4.65
N ASN A 123 -3.26 4.71 -3.54
CA ASN A 123 -3.81 3.57 -2.81
C ASN A 123 -4.97 2.90 -3.56
N LEU A 124 -5.78 3.69 -4.31
CA LEU A 124 -6.90 3.16 -5.09
C LEU A 124 -6.44 2.16 -6.18
N MET A 125 -5.20 2.29 -6.65
CA MET A 125 -4.62 1.34 -7.61
C MET A 125 -4.57 -0.10 -7.08
N ASP A 126 -4.54 -0.29 -5.77
CA ASP A 126 -4.51 -1.61 -5.12
C ASP A 126 -5.84 -2.40 -5.25
N LEU A 127 -6.92 -1.73 -5.67
CA LEU A 127 -8.19 -2.40 -5.99
C LEU A 127 -8.24 -2.99 -7.40
N ILE A 128 -7.27 -2.66 -8.26
CA ILE A 128 -7.17 -3.25 -9.58
C ILE A 128 -6.63 -4.67 -9.41
N PRO A 129 -7.23 -5.68 -10.08
CA PRO A 129 -6.73 -7.06 -9.98
C PRO A 129 -5.23 -7.13 -10.28
N VAL A 130 -4.49 -7.79 -9.39
CA VAL A 130 -3.02 -7.82 -9.32
C VAL A 130 -2.38 -8.23 -10.66
N ASP A 131 -3.04 -9.12 -11.41
CA ASP A 131 -2.51 -9.67 -12.67
C ASP A 131 -2.80 -8.81 -13.90
N TRP A 132 -3.77 -7.90 -13.87
CA TRP A 132 -4.25 -7.23 -15.09
C TRP A 132 -3.21 -6.29 -15.72
N LEU A 133 -2.66 -5.39 -14.92
CA LEU A 133 -1.69 -4.41 -15.41
C LEU A 133 -0.32 -5.04 -15.70
N PRO A 134 0.22 -5.94 -14.86
CA PRO A 134 1.42 -6.70 -15.20
C PRO A 134 1.27 -7.55 -16.46
N PHE A 135 0.10 -8.17 -16.71
CA PHE A 135 -0.17 -8.91 -17.93
C PHE A 135 -0.08 -8.02 -19.18
N VAL A 136 -0.66 -6.82 -19.14
CA VAL A 136 -0.57 -5.86 -20.24
C VAL A 136 0.86 -5.36 -20.44
N ALA A 137 1.59 -5.09 -19.34
CA ALA A 137 2.96 -4.63 -19.38
C ALA A 137 3.93 -5.66 -19.93
N THR A 138 3.80 -6.95 -19.57
CA THR A 138 4.59 -8.03 -20.14
C THR A 138 4.34 -8.18 -21.63
N GLY A 139 3.09 -8.00 -22.08
CA GLY A 139 2.77 -7.93 -23.51
C GLY A 139 3.45 -6.77 -24.26
N ALA A 140 3.79 -5.69 -23.57
CA ALA A 140 4.55 -4.54 -24.07
C ALA A 140 6.07 -4.67 -23.88
N GLY A 141 6.56 -5.81 -23.37
CA GLY A 141 8.00 -6.07 -23.18
C GLY A 141 8.57 -5.59 -21.83
N VAL A 142 7.72 -5.19 -20.88
CA VAL A 142 8.15 -4.81 -19.52
C VAL A 142 8.13 -6.05 -18.62
N PRO A 143 9.28 -6.54 -18.11
CA PRO A 143 9.36 -7.82 -17.42
C PRO A 143 8.71 -7.82 -16.03
N TYR A 144 8.82 -6.70 -15.31
CA TYR A 144 8.30 -6.52 -13.96
C TYR A 144 7.60 -5.18 -13.87
N GLN A 145 6.51 -5.10 -13.12
CA GLN A 145 5.82 -3.85 -12.88
C GLN A 145 5.03 -3.91 -11.59
N LYS A 146 5.35 -3.04 -10.67
CA LYS A 146 4.57 -2.78 -9.47
C LYS A 146 3.65 -1.58 -9.70
N VAL A 147 2.36 -1.76 -9.44
CA VAL A 147 1.33 -0.80 -9.86
C VAL A 147 1.01 0.21 -8.77
N VAL A 148 1.20 -0.17 -7.50
CA VAL A 148 0.83 0.64 -6.33
C VAL A 148 2.05 1.37 -5.78
N PRO A 149 2.20 2.70 -6.00
CA PRO A 149 3.39 3.42 -5.55
C PRO A 149 3.58 3.44 -4.03
N THR A 150 2.49 3.38 -3.26
CA THR A 150 2.54 3.42 -1.80
C THR A 150 2.95 2.10 -1.14
N THR A 151 3.10 1.03 -1.90
CA THR A 151 3.73 -0.22 -1.48
C THR A 151 5.25 -0.22 -1.70
N ASP A 152 5.81 0.92 -2.12
CA ASP A 152 7.25 1.18 -2.12
C ASP A 152 7.63 2.07 -0.92
N VAL A 153 8.52 1.56 -0.07
CA VAL A 153 8.99 2.29 1.12
C VAL A 153 9.70 3.60 0.75
N ASN A 154 10.37 3.64 -0.40
CA ASN A 154 11.06 4.86 -0.85
C ASN A 154 10.07 5.98 -1.16
N ALA A 155 8.95 5.66 -1.80
CA ALA A 155 7.91 6.64 -2.10
C ALA A 155 7.23 7.17 -0.83
N THR A 156 6.83 6.28 0.08
CA THR A 156 6.15 6.67 1.32
C THR A 156 7.06 7.43 2.26
N MET A 157 8.32 7.01 2.40
CA MET A 157 9.32 7.73 3.19
C MET A 157 9.69 9.07 2.53
N GLY A 158 9.78 9.13 1.20
CA GLY A 158 10.01 10.38 0.47
C GLY A 158 8.93 11.43 0.77
N MET A 159 7.65 11.03 0.73
CA MET A 159 6.54 11.92 1.10
C MET A 159 6.60 12.34 2.58
N ALA A 160 6.89 11.42 3.48
CA ALA A 160 7.01 11.70 4.90
C ALA A 160 8.19 12.64 5.21
N ILE A 161 9.32 12.46 4.54
CA ILE A 161 10.48 13.36 4.65
C ILE A 161 10.15 14.74 4.09
N ALA A 162 9.42 14.83 2.97
CA ALA A 162 8.98 16.13 2.43
C ALA A 162 8.12 16.90 3.46
N VAL A 163 7.16 16.23 4.11
CA VAL A 163 6.38 16.82 5.20
C VAL A 163 7.28 17.21 6.37
N PHE A 164 8.25 16.38 6.73
CA PHE A 164 9.21 16.67 7.80
C PHE A 164 10.05 17.91 7.53
N VAL A 165 10.54 18.07 6.31
CA VAL A 165 11.27 19.29 5.88
C VAL A 165 10.37 20.52 6.03
N LEU A 166 9.08 20.42 5.68
CA LEU A 166 8.13 21.51 5.88
C LEU A 166 7.91 21.81 7.38
N ILE A 167 7.84 20.80 8.23
CA ILE A 167 7.72 20.97 9.69
C ILE A 167 8.91 21.77 10.23
N ILE A 168 10.14 21.38 9.87
CA ILE A 168 11.34 22.11 10.29
C ILE A 168 11.32 23.54 9.74
N PHE A 169 11.02 23.71 8.45
CA PHE A 169 10.96 25.03 7.82
C PHE A 169 9.98 25.97 8.53
N TYR A 170 8.76 25.51 8.81
CA TYR A 170 7.75 26.32 9.49
C TYR A 170 8.09 26.56 10.96
N SER A 171 8.69 25.59 11.63
CA SER A 171 9.16 25.75 13.01
C SER A 171 10.23 26.86 13.11
N ILE A 172 11.21 26.84 12.19
CA ILE A 172 12.24 27.88 12.13
C ILE A 172 11.63 29.24 11.74
N ARG A 173 10.69 29.25 10.82
CA ARG A 173 10.02 30.49 10.37
C ARG A 173 9.17 31.12 11.47
N ALA A 174 8.51 30.31 12.31
CA ALA A 174 7.66 30.78 13.39
C ALA A 174 8.47 31.26 14.63
N LYS A 175 9.45 30.47 15.06
CA LYS A 175 10.18 30.63 16.31
C LYS A 175 11.59 31.25 16.13
N GLY A 176 12.05 31.32 14.87
CA GLY A 176 13.43 31.66 14.56
C GLY A 176 14.40 30.50 14.87
N VAL A 177 15.61 30.55 14.32
CA VAL A 177 16.62 29.51 14.55
C VAL A 177 16.96 29.33 16.02
N LYS A 178 17.10 30.46 16.74
CA LYS A 178 17.41 30.43 18.19
C LYS A 178 16.27 29.83 19.01
N GLY A 179 15.02 30.15 18.68
CA GLY A 179 13.85 29.62 19.38
C GLY A 179 13.70 28.11 19.12
N PHE A 180 13.89 27.66 17.88
CA PHE A 180 13.87 26.24 17.55
C PHE A 180 14.97 25.44 18.28
N LEU A 181 16.21 25.94 18.30
CA LEU A 181 17.30 25.29 19.04
C LEU A 181 17.07 25.31 20.56
N SER A 182 16.50 26.40 21.10
CA SER A 182 16.13 26.49 22.50
C SER A 182 15.06 25.45 22.86
N GLU A 183 14.05 25.26 22.02
CA GLU A 183 13.02 24.25 22.23
C GLU A 183 13.61 22.85 22.32
N LEU A 184 14.54 22.50 21.40
CA LEU A 184 15.22 21.20 21.39
C LEU A 184 16.04 20.93 22.67
N VAL A 185 16.50 21.98 23.34
CA VAL A 185 17.44 21.85 24.47
C VAL A 185 16.73 21.99 25.82
N PHE A 186 15.67 22.81 25.90
CA PHE A 186 14.97 23.10 27.16
C PHE A 186 13.66 22.32 27.34
N ASN A 187 13.18 21.62 26.32
CA ASN A 187 12.02 20.73 26.44
C ASN A 187 12.45 19.25 26.41
N PRO A 188 11.77 18.33 27.13
CA PRO A 188 10.61 18.57 28.01
C PRO A 188 10.96 19.06 29.43
N LEU A 189 12.19 18.92 29.88
CA LEU A 189 12.62 19.25 31.22
C LEU A 189 13.34 20.61 31.22
N ASN A 190 12.65 21.68 31.63
CA ASN A 190 13.29 22.98 31.77
C ASN A 190 14.03 23.05 33.10
N PRO A 191 15.39 23.03 33.12
CA PRO A 191 16.16 23.01 34.37
C PRO A 191 16.02 24.29 35.21
N GLU A 192 15.67 25.42 34.59
CA GLU A 192 15.42 26.67 35.26
C GLU A 192 14.11 26.65 36.04
N GLN A 193 13.02 26.17 35.42
CA GLN A 193 11.71 26.02 36.05
C GLN A 193 11.71 24.97 37.16
N LEU A 194 12.56 23.96 37.05
CA LEU A 194 12.73 22.92 38.08
C LEU A 194 13.67 23.31 39.21
N GLY A 195 14.23 24.53 39.18
CA GLY A 195 15.14 25.02 40.23
C GLY A 195 16.44 24.20 40.35
N MET A 196 16.90 23.56 39.30
CA MET A 196 18.07 22.68 39.31
C MET A 196 19.37 23.49 39.45
N PRO A 197 20.40 22.96 40.17
CA PRO A 197 21.71 23.60 40.23
C PRO A 197 22.31 23.75 38.84
N LYS A 198 22.93 24.88 38.52
CA LYS A 198 23.51 25.19 37.20
C LYS A 198 24.54 24.15 36.72
N VAL A 199 25.17 23.42 37.63
CA VAL A 199 26.14 22.36 37.34
C VAL A 199 25.48 21.18 36.62
N VAL A 200 24.18 20.93 36.85
CA VAL A 200 23.42 19.81 36.25
C VAL A 200 22.80 20.20 34.89
N TRP A 201 22.70 21.49 34.58
CA TRP A 201 22.08 21.98 33.33
C TRP A 201 22.64 21.33 32.07
N PRO A 202 23.96 21.23 31.83
CA PRO A 202 24.49 20.65 30.62
C PRO A 202 24.04 19.19 30.40
N LEU A 203 23.91 18.42 31.49
CA LEU A 203 23.45 17.02 31.41
C LEU A 203 21.96 16.94 31.05
N VAL A 204 21.12 17.80 31.69
CA VAL A 204 19.68 17.84 31.39
C VAL A 204 19.45 18.34 29.95
N MET A 205 20.19 19.35 29.50
CA MET A 205 20.11 19.88 28.14
C MET A 205 20.51 18.83 27.11
N ALA A 206 21.58 18.06 27.35
CA ALA A 206 21.98 16.97 26.46
C ALA A 206 20.94 15.85 26.40
N PHE A 207 20.35 15.52 27.53
CA PHE A 207 19.28 14.54 27.64
C PHE A 207 18.01 15.00 26.88
N ASN A 208 17.57 16.24 27.10
CA ASN A 208 16.44 16.84 26.37
C ASN A 208 16.68 16.85 24.87
N PHE A 209 17.87 17.27 24.43
CA PHE A 209 18.24 17.29 23.02
C PHE A 209 18.15 15.90 22.37
N LEU A 210 18.62 14.86 23.08
CA LEU A 210 18.51 13.49 22.59
C LEU A 210 17.05 13.04 22.48
N LEU A 211 16.23 13.31 23.50
CA LEU A 211 14.81 12.96 23.50
C LEU A 211 14.05 13.68 22.38
N GLU A 212 14.31 14.99 22.22
CA GLU A 212 13.58 15.80 21.23
C GLU A 212 14.00 15.43 19.79
N ILE A 213 15.28 15.12 19.53
CA ILE A 213 15.71 14.59 18.23
C ILE A 213 15.04 13.26 17.93
N VAL A 214 14.99 12.33 18.88
CA VAL A 214 14.31 11.05 18.69
C VAL A 214 12.83 11.26 18.41
N SER A 215 12.15 12.11 19.16
CA SER A 215 10.74 12.48 18.95
C SER A 215 10.53 13.10 17.57
N LEU A 216 11.40 14.01 17.16
CA LEU A 216 11.34 14.71 15.88
C LEU A 216 11.53 13.73 14.70
N LEU A 217 12.49 12.83 14.77
CA LEU A 217 12.76 11.81 13.74
C LEU A 217 11.69 10.71 13.72
N ALA A 218 11.07 10.40 14.85
CA ALA A 218 9.99 9.42 14.92
C ALA A 218 8.75 9.83 14.09
N LYS A 219 8.50 11.14 13.95
CA LYS A 219 7.35 11.67 13.18
C LYS A 219 7.35 11.20 11.72
N PRO A 220 8.39 11.49 10.90
CA PRO A 220 8.41 11.04 9.49
C PRO A 220 8.49 9.53 9.38
N VAL A 221 9.25 8.84 10.24
CA VAL A 221 9.37 7.39 10.23
C VAL A 221 8.00 6.73 10.47
N SER A 222 7.29 7.16 11.52
CA SER A 222 5.94 6.64 11.82
C SER A 222 4.95 6.94 10.70
N LEU A 223 5.01 8.13 10.09
CA LEU A 223 4.12 8.54 9.02
C LEU A 223 4.34 7.70 7.75
N GLY A 224 5.59 7.56 7.31
CA GLY A 224 5.95 6.81 6.10
C GLY A 224 5.73 5.30 6.25
N LEU A 225 6.19 4.70 7.38
CA LEU A 225 6.05 3.26 7.61
C LEU A 225 4.59 2.84 7.84
N ARG A 226 3.73 3.71 8.39
CA ARG A 226 2.31 3.42 8.54
C ARG A 226 1.63 3.28 7.18
N LEU A 227 1.88 4.21 6.27
CA LEU A 227 1.32 4.15 4.93
C LEU A 227 1.84 2.93 4.17
N PHE A 228 3.16 2.76 4.13
CA PHE A 228 3.81 1.60 3.51
C PHE A 228 3.28 0.28 4.06
N GLY A 229 3.34 0.09 5.39
CA GLY A 229 3.01 -1.19 6.03
C GLY A 229 1.58 -1.63 5.79
N ASN A 230 0.61 -0.71 5.82
CA ASN A 230 -0.79 -1.04 5.59
C ASN A 230 -1.07 -1.38 4.12
N MET A 231 -0.46 -0.66 3.18
CA MET A 231 -0.65 -0.91 1.75
C MET A 231 0.07 -2.18 1.30
N TYR A 232 1.31 -2.38 1.74
CA TYR A 232 2.08 -3.59 1.45
C TYR A 232 1.43 -4.85 2.02
N ALA A 233 0.92 -4.79 3.25
CA ALA A 233 0.17 -5.90 3.83
C ALA A 233 -1.13 -6.17 3.06
N GLY A 234 -1.83 -5.13 2.59
CA GLY A 234 -3.02 -5.23 1.75
C GLY A 234 -2.73 -5.95 0.44
N GLU A 235 -1.69 -5.52 -0.28
CA GLU A 235 -1.23 -6.14 -1.53
C GLU A 235 -0.86 -7.62 -1.33
N LEU A 236 -0.14 -7.94 -0.25
CA LEU A 236 0.19 -9.33 0.08
C LEU A 236 -1.06 -10.21 0.28
N ILE A 237 -2.08 -9.70 0.94
CA ILE A 237 -3.32 -10.46 1.16
C ILE A 237 -4.06 -10.66 -0.17
N PHE A 238 -4.10 -9.68 -1.07
CA PHE A 238 -4.64 -9.86 -2.42
C PHE A 238 -3.88 -10.93 -3.20
N ILE A 239 -2.55 -10.93 -3.17
CA ILE A 239 -1.70 -11.95 -3.80
C ILE A 239 -1.98 -13.34 -3.20
N LEU A 240 -2.10 -13.46 -1.87
CA LEU A 240 -2.41 -14.73 -1.22
C LEU A 240 -3.80 -15.25 -1.59
N ILE A 241 -4.80 -14.38 -1.66
CA ILE A 241 -6.16 -14.74 -2.11
C ILE A 241 -6.10 -15.20 -3.58
N ALA A 242 -5.37 -14.48 -4.44
CA ALA A 242 -5.18 -14.85 -5.84
C ALA A 242 -4.50 -16.21 -5.98
N LEU A 243 -3.48 -16.52 -5.16
CA LEU A 243 -2.83 -17.83 -5.14
C LEU A 243 -3.77 -18.96 -4.74
N ILE A 244 -4.58 -18.76 -3.69
CA ILE A 244 -5.59 -19.75 -3.27
C ILE A 244 -6.59 -19.98 -4.42
N PHE A 245 -6.94 -18.92 -5.13
CA PHE A 245 -7.86 -18.96 -6.25
C PHE A 245 -7.28 -19.65 -7.48
N THR A 246 -6.02 -19.34 -7.81
CA THR A 246 -5.32 -19.97 -8.95
C THR A 246 -5.10 -21.45 -8.68
N ALA A 247 -4.73 -21.84 -7.46
CA ALA A 247 -4.66 -23.23 -7.04
C ALA A 247 -6.03 -23.95 -7.17
N GLY A 248 -7.12 -23.27 -6.78
CA GLY A 248 -8.49 -23.78 -6.96
C GLY A 248 -8.94 -23.91 -8.42
N SER A 249 -8.54 -22.98 -9.30
CA SER A 249 -8.85 -23.02 -10.73
C SER A 249 -7.97 -23.99 -11.52
N GLY A 250 -6.74 -24.18 -11.12
CA GLY A 250 -5.84 -25.21 -11.63
C GLY A 250 -6.38 -26.62 -11.43
N PHE A 251 -7.23 -26.80 -10.41
CA PHE A 251 -7.98 -28.03 -10.15
C PHE A 251 -8.93 -28.38 -11.28
N ILE A 252 -9.57 -27.41 -11.90
CA ILE A 252 -10.51 -27.64 -13.02
C ILE A 252 -9.77 -27.79 -14.35
N GLY A 253 -8.61 -27.15 -14.51
CA GLY A 253 -7.91 -27.07 -15.80
C GLY A 253 -6.75 -28.04 -16.01
N ALA A 254 -6.07 -28.51 -14.97
CA ALA A 254 -4.78 -29.23 -15.10
C ALA A 254 -4.81 -30.69 -14.65
N GLY A 255 -5.97 -31.26 -14.30
CA GLY A 255 -6.07 -32.67 -13.90
C GLY A 255 -5.65 -32.97 -12.46
N LEU A 256 -5.75 -34.24 -12.09
CA LEU A 256 -5.59 -34.75 -10.72
C LEU A 256 -4.25 -34.43 -10.02
N SER A 257 -3.20 -34.10 -10.78
CA SER A 257 -1.88 -33.77 -10.22
C SER A 257 -1.82 -32.39 -9.52
N SER A 258 -2.68 -31.44 -9.92
CA SER A 258 -2.79 -30.14 -9.26
C SER A 258 -3.69 -30.16 -8.01
N LEU A 259 -4.46 -31.25 -7.84
CA LEU A 259 -5.34 -31.51 -6.71
C LEU A 259 -4.63 -31.52 -5.36
N PHE A 260 -3.36 -31.86 -5.33
CA PHE A 260 -2.57 -32.07 -4.11
C PHE A 260 -1.56 -30.94 -3.84
N GLY A 261 -1.78 -29.77 -4.44
CA GLY A 261 -0.95 -28.58 -4.23
C GLY A 261 -0.99 -28.09 -2.76
N GLU A 262 0.12 -27.56 -2.30
CA GLU A 262 0.39 -27.18 -0.89
C GLU A 262 -0.52 -26.09 -0.29
N HIS A 263 -1.46 -25.53 -1.07
CA HIS A 263 -2.15 -24.29 -0.71
C HIS A 263 -3.58 -24.43 -0.16
N ILE A 264 -4.14 -25.65 -0.21
CA ILE A 264 -5.47 -25.90 0.35
C ILE A 264 -5.34 -26.57 1.71
N PRO A 265 -6.08 -26.12 2.74
CA PRO A 265 -5.99 -26.73 4.08
C PRO A 265 -6.19 -28.24 4.05
N ALA A 266 -5.36 -28.98 4.77
CA ALA A 266 -5.39 -30.44 4.78
C ALA A 266 -6.78 -31.01 5.13
N TRP A 267 -7.56 -30.38 5.98
CA TRP A 267 -8.93 -30.79 6.33
C TRP A 267 -9.89 -30.78 5.12
N PHE A 268 -9.72 -29.82 4.17
CA PHE A 268 -10.52 -29.75 2.97
C PHE A 268 -10.29 -30.97 2.06
N TRP A 269 -9.00 -31.36 1.88
CA TRP A 269 -8.64 -32.56 1.14
C TRP A 269 -9.12 -33.84 1.79
N ILE A 270 -9.09 -33.89 3.13
CA ILE A 270 -9.59 -35.01 3.89
C ILE A 270 -11.11 -35.17 3.64
N MET A 271 -11.87 -34.08 3.65
CA MET A 271 -13.30 -34.12 3.39
C MET A 271 -13.63 -34.50 1.94
N ALA A 272 -12.91 -33.93 0.96
CA ALA A 272 -13.10 -34.25 -0.45
C ALA A 272 -12.73 -35.73 -0.76
N THR A 273 -11.60 -36.19 -0.24
CA THR A 273 -11.22 -37.62 -0.39
C THR A 273 -12.18 -38.56 0.31
N ALA A 274 -12.69 -38.21 1.49
CA ALA A 274 -13.69 -38.99 2.20
C ALA A 274 -14.99 -39.14 1.38
N ALA A 275 -15.47 -38.06 0.74
CA ALA A 275 -16.63 -38.09 -0.14
C ALA A 275 -16.43 -39.04 -1.33
N VAL A 276 -15.27 -38.91 -2.02
CA VAL A 276 -14.90 -39.83 -3.12
C VAL A 276 -14.85 -41.29 -2.64
N PHE A 277 -14.23 -41.55 -1.46
CA PHE A 277 -14.19 -42.90 -0.89
C PHE A 277 -15.56 -43.47 -0.57
N VAL A 278 -16.48 -42.64 -0.04
CA VAL A 278 -17.86 -43.06 0.24
C VAL A 278 -18.60 -43.42 -1.04
N THR A 279 -18.43 -42.61 -2.10
CA THR A 279 -19.06 -42.87 -3.42
C THR A 279 -18.55 -44.18 -4.02
N LEU A 280 -17.22 -44.41 -4.01
CA LEU A 280 -16.60 -45.64 -4.51
C LEU A 280 -17.02 -46.86 -3.66
N TRP A 281 -17.08 -46.74 -2.32
CA TRP A 281 -17.53 -47.80 -1.45
C TRP A 281 -19.02 -48.18 -1.67
N MET A 282 -19.87 -47.18 -1.92
CA MET A 282 -21.26 -47.42 -2.29
C MET A 282 -21.39 -48.15 -3.62
N ASN A 283 -20.52 -47.86 -4.60
CA ASN A 283 -20.50 -48.60 -5.86
C ASN A 283 -20.04 -50.04 -5.65
N MET A 284 -18.96 -50.26 -4.90
CA MET A 284 -18.48 -51.62 -4.58
C MET A 284 -19.52 -52.48 -3.84
N LYS A 285 -20.38 -51.87 -3.05
CA LYS A 285 -21.51 -52.54 -2.37
C LYS A 285 -22.73 -52.76 -3.27
N GLY A 286 -22.62 -52.44 -4.56
CA GLY A 286 -23.74 -52.57 -5.52
C GLY A 286 -24.91 -51.61 -5.27
N LYS A 287 -24.72 -50.59 -4.43
CA LYS A 287 -25.72 -49.56 -4.15
C LYS A 287 -25.82 -48.49 -5.26
N LEU A 288 -24.78 -48.34 -6.05
CA LEU A 288 -24.68 -47.43 -7.18
C LEU A 288 -24.28 -48.17 -8.47
N ASP A 289 -24.93 -47.84 -9.58
CA ASP A 289 -24.51 -48.27 -10.91
C ASP A 289 -23.33 -47.44 -11.41
N ASN A 290 -22.47 -48.00 -12.28
CA ASN A 290 -21.29 -47.33 -12.81
C ASN A 290 -21.58 -45.94 -13.41
N LYS A 291 -22.73 -45.79 -14.10
CA LYS A 291 -23.17 -44.47 -14.59
C LYS A 291 -23.47 -43.49 -13.47
N LYS A 292 -24.16 -43.95 -12.44
CA LYS A 292 -24.48 -43.09 -11.26
C LYS A 292 -23.21 -42.74 -10.47
N THR A 293 -22.30 -43.68 -10.33
CA THR A 293 -21.00 -43.43 -9.70
C THR A 293 -20.22 -42.36 -10.45
N LEU A 294 -20.17 -42.44 -11.77
CA LEU A 294 -19.51 -41.41 -12.60
C LEU A 294 -20.17 -40.03 -12.41
N TRP A 295 -21.50 -39.96 -12.43
CA TRP A 295 -22.23 -38.72 -12.21
C TRP A 295 -22.02 -38.13 -10.80
N PHE A 296 -21.96 -38.97 -9.76
CA PHE A 296 -21.66 -38.51 -8.41
C PHE A 296 -20.24 -38.00 -8.28
N LEU A 297 -19.25 -38.69 -8.84
CA LEU A 297 -17.86 -38.23 -8.87
C LEU A 297 -17.69 -36.91 -9.63
N LEU A 298 -18.37 -36.76 -10.78
CA LEU A 298 -18.37 -35.50 -11.51
C LEU A 298 -19.07 -34.37 -10.74
N ALA A 299 -20.16 -34.68 -10.07
CA ALA A 299 -20.86 -33.71 -9.22
C ALA A 299 -20.03 -33.27 -8.00
N GLU A 300 -19.32 -34.20 -7.35
CA GLU A 300 -18.40 -33.92 -6.25
C GLU A 300 -17.25 -33.04 -6.73
N LEU A 301 -16.65 -33.38 -7.89
CA LEU A 301 -15.60 -32.58 -8.50
C LEU A 301 -16.07 -31.16 -8.81
N PHE A 302 -17.25 -31.03 -9.41
CA PHE A 302 -17.85 -29.74 -9.75
C PHE A 302 -18.24 -28.94 -8.50
N LEU A 303 -18.79 -29.59 -7.48
CA LEU A 303 -19.19 -28.97 -6.23
C LEU A 303 -17.96 -28.46 -5.44
N VAL A 304 -16.92 -29.29 -5.35
CA VAL A 304 -15.66 -28.92 -4.66
C VAL A 304 -14.96 -27.80 -5.41
N GLY A 305 -14.82 -27.91 -6.72
CA GLY A 305 -14.23 -26.85 -7.53
C GLY A 305 -15.06 -25.55 -7.54
N GLY A 306 -16.38 -25.69 -7.63
CA GLY A 306 -17.31 -24.56 -7.57
C GLY A 306 -17.33 -23.87 -6.22
N LEU A 307 -17.29 -24.62 -5.11
CA LEU A 307 -17.20 -24.04 -3.77
C LEU A 307 -15.87 -23.32 -3.53
N ALA A 308 -14.76 -23.89 -4.02
CA ALA A 308 -13.46 -23.22 -3.93
C ALA A 308 -13.45 -21.92 -4.75
N PHE A 309 -14.02 -21.94 -5.95
CA PHE A 309 -14.16 -20.77 -6.81
C PHE A 309 -15.02 -19.67 -6.15
N VAL A 310 -16.23 -20.02 -5.71
CA VAL A 310 -17.16 -19.08 -5.08
C VAL A 310 -16.58 -18.57 -3.75
N GLY A 311 -15.96 -19.45 -2.95
CA GLY A 311 -15.30 -19.08 -1.72
C GLY A 311 -14.14 -18.07 -1.94
N GLY A 312 -13.32 -18.32 -2.95
CA GLY A 312 -12.24 -17.40 -3.35
C GLY A 312 -12.77 -16.02 -3.77
N GLN A 313 -13.85 -15.99 -4.59
CA GLN A 313 -14.47 -14.73 -5.01
C GLN A 313 -15.09 -13.98 -3.82
N LEU A 314 -15.74 -14.67 -2.90
CA LEU A 314 -16.30 -14.05 -1.70
C LEU A 314 -15.20 -13.49 -0.78
N MET A 315 -14.11 -14.21 -0.61
CA MET A 315 -12.94 -13.72 0.14
C MET A 315 -12.33 -12.49 -0.51
N HIS A 316 -12.13 -12.54 -1.83
CA HIS A 316 -11.59 -11.41 -2.59
C HIS A 316 -12.51 -10.18 -2.50
N PHE A 317 -13.80 -10.36 -2.68
CA PHE A 317 -14.79 -9.30 -2.53
C PHE A 317 -14.83 -8.74 -1.11
N GLY A 318 -14.88 -9.60 -0.10
CA GLY A 318 -14.87 -9.18 1.30
C GLY A 318 -13.62 -8.40 1.67
N TRP A 319 -12.46 -8.86 1.20
CA TRP A 319 -11.21 -8.16 1.39
C TRP A 319 -11.17 -6.82 0.64
N ALA A 320 -11.64 -6.77 -0.62
CA ALA A 320 -11.71 -5.54 -1.39
C ALA A 320 -12.58 -4.47 -0.73
N VAL A 321 -13.76 -4.85 -0.20
CA VAL A 321 -14.63 -3.93 0.55
C VAL A 321 -13.93 -3.39 1.80
N PHE A 322 -13.27 -4.26 2.57
CA PHE A 322 -12.49 -3.84 3.74
C PHE A 322 -11.30 -2.95 3.33
N HIS A 323 -10.65 -3.28 2.23
CA HIS A 323 -9.49 -2.54 1.73
C HIS A 323 -9.85 -1.12 1.23
N ILE A 324 -11.05 -0.90 0.69
CA ILE A 324 -11.56 0.44 0.37
C ILE A 324 -11.54 1.35 1.61
N LEU A 325 -11.93 0.82 2.76
CA LEU A 325 -11.87 1.55 4.02
C LEU A 325 -10.41 1.89 4.39
N ILE A 326 -9.49 0.92 4.26
CA ILE A 326 -8.06 1.12 4.53
C ILE A 326 -7.48 2.21 3.62
N ILE A 327 -7.73 2.16 2.32
CA ILE A 327 -7.27 3.13 1.31
C ILE A 327 -7.65 4.56 1.73
N THR A 328 -8.92 4.77 2.03
CA THR A 328 -9.45 6.08 2.42
C THR A 328 -8.88 6.54 3.77
N LEU A 329 -8.85 5.63 4.75
CA LEU A 329 -8.35 5.92 6.09
C LEU A 329 -6.87 6.30 6.09
N GLN A 330 -6.03 5.60 5.29
CA GLN A 330 -4.60 5.90 5.21
C GLN A 330 -4.33 7.28 4.61
N ALA A 331 -5.02 7.63 3.52
CA ALA A 331 -4.92 8.97 2.92
C ALA A 331 -5.35 10.06 3.91
N PHE A 332 -6.45 9.83 4.64
CA PHE A 332 -6.94 10.75 5.66
C PHE A 332 -5.98 10.89 6.84
N ILE A 333 -5.48 9.78 7.39
CA ILE A 333 -4.55 9.82 8.53
C ILE A 333 -3.24 10.52 8.15
N PHE A 334 -2.70 10.23 6.96
CA PHE A 334 -1.47 10.89 6.49
C PHE A 334 -1.66 12.41 6.38
N MET A 335 -2.75 12.85 5.78
CA MET A 335 -3.13 14.25 5.69
C MET A 335 -3.27 14.89 7.08
N MET A 336 -4.09 14.27 7.95
CA MET A 336 -4.38 14.83 9.28
C MET A 336 -3.14 14.96 10.15
N LEU A 337 -2.30 13.93 10.21
CA LEU A 337 -1.04 14.01 10.98
C LEU A 337 -0.09 15.07 10.41
N SER A 338 -0.04 15.22 9.08
CA SER A 338 0.75 16.28 8.46
C SER A 338 0.27 17.66 8.88
N ILE A 339 -1.06 17.90 8.91
CA ILE A 339 -1.66 19.16 9.37
C ILE A 339 -1.35 19.39 10.86
N VAL A 340 -1.56 18.39 11.70
CA VAL A 340 -1.31 18.48 13.14
C VAL A 340 0.15 18.79 13.42
N TYR A 341 1.09 18.12 12.78
CA TYR A 341 2.51 18.40 12.96
C TYR A 341 2.92 19.79 12.48
N LEU A 342 2.33 20.28 11.38
CA LEU A 342 2.55 21.65 10.90
C LEU A 342 1.90 22.69 11.81
N SER A 343 0.77 22.38 12.43
CA SER A 343 0.12 23.23 13.44
C SER A 343 0.99 23.36 14.68
N MET A 344 1.50 22.24 15.21
CA MET A 344 2.43 22.23 16.35
C MET A 344 3.72 23.01 16.06
N ALA A 345 4.23 22.92 14.82
CA ALA A 345 5.42 23.65 14.41
C ALA A 345 5.25 25.18 14.42
N GLN A 346 4.02 25.65 14.23
CA GLN A 346 3.68 27.09 14.18
C GLN A 346 3.13 27.63 15.51
N SER A 347 2.75 26.78 16.46
CA SER A 347 2.28 27.20 17.77
C SER A 347 3.43 27.78 18.59
N HIS A 348 3.23 28.99 19.10
CA HIS A 348 4.09 29.58 20.10
C HIS A 348 3.65 29.07 21.48
N HIS A 349 4.50 28.36 22.18
CA HIS A 349 4.36 28.08 23.62
C HIS A 349 5.10 29.12 24.44
#